data_a2022458d9169364956e33ee73a002dd
#
_entry.id   a2022458d9169364956e33ee73a002dd
#
_cell.length_a   1.000
_cell.length_b   1.000
_cell.length_c   1.000
_cell.angle_alpha   90.00
_cell.angle_beta   90.00
_cell.angle_gamma   90.00
#
_symmetry.space_group_name_H-M   'P 1'
#
loop_
_entity.id
_entity.type
_entity.pdbx_description
1 polymer ?
#
loop_
_entity_poly.entity_id
_entity_poly.type
_entity_poly.pdbx_seq_one_letter_code
_entity_poly.pdbx_strand_id
1 'polypeptide(L)' 'MEYDDYLRDQAARYRLLAEETGDLEAKQELLALAAVCDEAANNFADRLTAG' A
#
# COMPACT_ATOMS: atom_id res chain seq x y z
N MET A 1 -5.84 -12.47 12.36
CA MET A 1 -5.42 -11.86 11.11
C MET A 1 -5.50 -10.35 11.19
N GLU A 2 -4.43 -9.69 10.87
CA GLU A 2 -4.34 -8.25 11.05
C GLU A 2 -4.71 -7.52 9.77
N TYR A 3 -5.56 -6.52 9.90
CA TYR A 3 -5.98 -5.72 8.76
C TYR A 3 -4.83 -4.91 8.18
N ASP A 4 -3.94 -4.42 9.06
CA ASP A 4 -2.77 -3.68 8.60
C ASP A 4 -1.81 -4.55 7.80
N ASP A 5 -1.69 -5.83 8.16
CA ASP A 5 -0.89 -6.78 7.39
C ASP A 5 -1.46 -6.95 5.98
N TYR A 6 -2.78 -7.00 5.89
CA TYR A 6 -3.45 -7.10 4.59
C TYR A 6 -3.13 -5.87 3.74
N LEU A 7 -3.22 -4.69 4.33
CA LEU A 7 -2.96 -3.45 3.60
C LEU A 7 -1.50 -3.37 3.12
N ARG A 8 -0.57 -3.79 3.97
CA ARG A 8 0.84 -3.80 3.59
C ARG A 8 1.12 -4.80 2.49
N ASP A 9 0.43 -5.93 2.52
CA ASP A 9 0.56 -6.93 1.48
C ASP A 9 0.05 -6.37 0.14
N GLN A 10 -1.06 -5.66 0.17
CA GLN A 10 -1.59 -5.02 -1.03
C GLN A 10 -0.61 -3.98 -1.57
N ALA A 11 -0.02 -3.18 -0.69
CA ALA A 11 0.95 -2.18 -1.10
C ALA A 11 2.15 -2.84 -1.79
N ALA A 12 2.63 -3.95 -1.24
CA ALA A 12 3.75 -4.66 -1.83
C ALA A 12 3.40 -5.19 -3.21
N ARG A 13 2.18 -5.68 -3.38
CA ARG A 13 1.74 -6.19 -4.68
C ARG A 13 1.65 -5.07 -5.71
N TYR A 14 1.14 -3.91 -5.31
CA TYR A 14 1.08 -2.77 -6.22
C TYR A 14 2.46 -2.31 -6.65
N ARG A 15 3.42 -2.34 -5.73
CA ARG A 15 4.79 -1.96 -6.06
C ARG A 15 5.41 -2.95 -7.04
N LEU A 16 5.13 -4.23 -6.86
CA LEU A 16 5.63 -5.24 -7.76
C LEU A 16 5.05 -5.05 -9.17
N LEU A 17 3.76 -4.79 -9.24
CA LEU A 17 3.11 -4.52 -10.53
C LEU A 17 3.69 -3.27 -11.18
N ALA A 18 4.00 -2.26 -10.36
CA ALA A 18 4.58 -1.02 -10.87
C ALA A 18 5.95 -1.28 -11.49
N GLU A 19 6.71 -2.20 -10.92
CA GLU A 19 8.01 -2.55 -11.49
C GLU A 19 7.89 -3.32 -12.79
N GLU A 20 6.84 -4.10 -12.93
CA GLU A 20 6.64 -4.94 -14.10
C GLU A 20 6.02 -4.21 -15.27
N THR A 21 5.28 -3.15 -15.01
CA THR A 21 4.64 -2.43 -16.10
C THR A 21 5.63 -1.59 -16.87
N GLY A 22 5.45 -1.54 -18.20
CA GLY A 22 6.28 -0.69 -19.04
C GLY A 22 5.70 0.69 -19.23
N ASP A 23 4.50 0.94 -18.70
CA ASP A 23 3.81 2.20 -18.87
C ASP A 23 4.08 3.10 -17.67
N LEU A 24 4.68 4.26 -17.92
CA LEU A 24 5.04 5.19 -16.87
C LEU A 24 3.80 5.69 -16.10
N GLU A 25 2.73 5.93 -16.83
CA GLU A 25 1.49 6.41 -16.22
C GLU A 25 0.91 5.36 -15.28
N ALA A 26 0.84 4.13 -15.75
CA ALA A 26 0.33 3.04 -14.93
C ALA A 26 1.22 2.83 -13.70
N LYS A 27 2.53 2.97 -13.87
CA LYS A 27 3.48 2.84 -12.79
C LYS A 27 3.20 3.87 -11.71
N GLN A 28 2.97 5.11 -12.09
CA GLN A 28 2.69 6.17 -11.14
C GLN A 28 1.40 5.93 -10.39
N GLU A 29 0.38 5.44 -11.08
CA GLU A 29 -0.90 5.13 -10.42
C GLU A 29 -0.76 3.99 -9.44
N LEU A 30 0.00 2.96 -9.81
CA LEU A 30 0.22 1.82 -8.93
C LEU A 30 0.99 2.23 -7.68
N LEU A 31 2.00 3.08 -7.85
CA LEU A 31 2.77 3.57 -6.71
C LEU A 31 1.91 4.44 -5.80
N ALA A 32 1.01 5.22 -6.38
CA ALA A 32 0.09 6.03 -5.59
C ALA A 32 -0.85 5.15 -4.77
N LEU A 33 -1.34 4.07 -5.37
CA LEU A 33 -2.21 3.14 -4.65
C LEU A 33 -1.45 2.46 -3.51
N ALA A 34 -0.19 2.10 -3.77
CA ALA A 34 0.63 1.49 -2.73
C ALA A 34 0.83 2.46 -1.56
N ALA A 35 1.05 3.73 -1.86
CA ALA A 35 1.21 4.75 -0.83
C ALA A 35 -0.06 4.91 0.01
N VAL A 36 -1.21 4.87 -0.64
CA VAL A 36 -2.49 4.96 0.07
C VAL A 36 -2.67 3.78 1.02
N CYS A 37 -2.31 2.59 0.56
CA CYS A 37 -2.41 1.40 1.41
C CYS A 37 -1.48 1.49 2.62
N ASP A 38 -0.26 1.96 2.41
CA ASP A 38 0.70 2.13 3.50
C ASP A 38 0.19 3.15 4.51
N GLU A 39 -0.34 4.26 4.02
CA GLU A 39 -0.86 5.31 4.86
C GLU A 39 -2.04 4.81 5.70
N ALA A 40 -2.93 4.05 5.06
CA ALA A 40 -4.06 3.47 5.77
C ALA A 40 -3.60 2.50 6.84
N ALA A 41 -2.58 1.70 6.54
CA ALA A 41 -2.04 0.75 7.51
C ALA A 41 -1.44 1.49 8.70
N ASN A 42 -0.71 2.57 8.45
CA ASN A 42 -0.11 3.37 9.51
C ASN A 42 -1.17 4.02 10.39
N ASN A 43 -2.21 4.56 9.78
CA ASN A 43 -3.29 5.17 10.53
C ASN A 43 -4.02 4.16 11.39
N PHE A 44 -4.21 2.97 10.85
CA PHE A 44 -4.87 1.91 11.59
C PHE A 44 -4.04 1.47 12.79
N ALA A 45 -2.74 1.32 12.60
CA ALA A 45 -1.83 0.94 13.67
C ALA A 45 -1.78 2.03 14.75
N ASP A 46 -1.77 3.30 14.35
CA ASP A 46 -1.77 4.42 15.29
C ASP A 46 -3.01 4.39 16.18
N ARG A 47 -4.15 4.09 15.61
CA ARG A 47 -5.39 4.04 16.38
C ARG A 47 -5.33 2.95 17.42
N LEU A 48 -4.74 1.82 17.07
CA LEU A 48 -4.63 0.69 17.99
C LEU A 48 -3.69 0.99 19.15
N THR A 49 -2.64 1.74 18.88
CA THR A 49 -1.65 2.05 19.91
C THR A 49 -2.00 3.29 20.71
N ALA A 50 -2.71 4.22 20.12
CA ALA A 50 -3.07 5.46 20.78
C ALA A 50 -4.20 5.28 21.78
N GLY A 51 -4.95 4.21 21.64
CA GLY A 51 -6.06 3.90 22.56
C GLY A 51 -5.63 3.55 23.96
#